data_d632d4d22479fcb60e7bd05c17a6e8eb
#
_entry.id   d632d4d22479fcb60e7bd05c17a6e8eb
#
_cell.length_a   1.000
_cell.length_b   1.000
_cell.length_c   1.000
_cell.angle_alpha   90.00
_cell.angle_beta   90.00
_cell.angle_gamma   90.00
#
_symmetry.space_group_name_H-M   'P 1'
#
loop_
_entity.id
_entity.type
_entity.pdbx_description
1 polymer ?
#
loop_
_entity_poly.entity_id
_entity_poly.type
_entity_poly.pdbx_seq_one_letter_code
_entity_poly.pdbx_strand_id
1 'polypeptide(L)'
;MVPGSLTPHIENVDTFLASCHRRRYPAKSTLIYAGDKSESLYYIVKGSVTVLIEDDEGREMIVAYLNDGDFFGEMGLFDQEDSRSAWVRAKIECEIAEISYPKFLEISAAHPEFLFSLGTQMASRLRDTTRKVGDLAFLDVTGRVARTLLDLCKQPDAMTHPDGMQIKITRQEIGRIVGCSREMVGRVLKTLELQGLVSVKGKTMVVFGTR
;
A
#
# COMPACT_ATOMS: atom_id res chain seq x y z
N MET A 1 -3.52 -21.79 11.15
CA MET A 1 -2.65 -21.57 9.96
C MET A 1 -3.14 -20.25 9.36
N VAL A 2 -2.43 -19.13 9.62
CA VAL A 2 -2.77 -17.81 9.08
C VAL A 2 -2.44 -17.87 7.59
N PRO A 3 -3.33 -17.49 6.66
CA PRO A 3 -2.97 -17.37 5.26
C PRO A 3 -1.94 -16.25 5.18
N GLY A 4 -0.69 -16.63 4.94
CA GLY A 4 0.38 -15.70 4.66
C GLY A 4 0.00 -14.82 3.47
N SER A 5 0.52 -13.60 3.50
CA SER A 5 0.47 -12.63 2.40
C SER A 5 0.56 -13.35 1.05
N LEU A 6 -0.49 -13.23 0.22
CA LEU A 6 -0.56 -13.75 -1.15
C LEU A 6 0.24 -12.83 -2.11
N THR A 7 1.33 -12.24 -1.67
CA THR A 7 2.30 -11.68 -2.61
C THR A 7 3.00 -12.88 -3.24
N PRO A 8 2.86 -13.12 -4.55
CA PRO A 8 3.60 -14.17 -5.20
C PRO A 8 5.08 -13.85 -5.02
N HIS A 9 5.78 -14.67 -4.26
CA HIS A 9 7.22 -14.60 -4.17
C HIS A 9 7.75 -14.76 -5.60
N ILE A 10 8.58 -13.83 -6.04
CA ILE A 10 9.26 -13.96 -7.32
C ILE A 10 10.14 -15.18 -7.21
N GLU A 11 9.90 -16.19 -8.04
CA GLU A 11 10.87 -17.27 -8.23
C GLU A 11 12.16 -16.64 -8.78
N ASN A 12 13.32 -17.04 -8.27
CA ASN A 12 14.62 -16.50 -8.65
C ASN A 12 14.82 -14.99 -8.34
N VAL A 13 14.29 -14.51 -7.22
CA VAL A 13 14.43 -13.11 -6.80
C VAL A 13 15.88 -12.61 -6.81
N ASP A 14 16.85 -13.47 -6.45
CA ASP A 14 18.27 -13.12 -6.45
C ASP A 14 18.80 -12.79 -7.84
N THR A 15 18.34 -13.52 -8.87
CA THR A 15 18.67 -13.25 -10.28
C THR A 15 18.11 -11.87 -10.71
N PHE A 16 16.87 -11.57 -10.33
CA PHE A 16 16.28 -10.26 -10.56
C PHE A 16 17.10 -9.17 -9.86
N LEU A 17 17.37 -9.33 -8.57
CA LEU A 17 18.09 -8.35 -7.75
C LEU A 17 19.53 -8.11 -8.20
N ALA A 18 20.19 -9.10 -8.81
CA ALA A 18 21.54 -8.93 -9.40
C ALA A 18 21.55 -7.95 -10.58
N SER A 19 20.41 -7.73 -11.24
CA SER A 19 20.24 -6.77 -12.35
C SER A 19 19.76 -5.40 -11.90
N CYS A 20 19.53 -5.18 -10.60
CA CYS A 20 18.97 -3.97 -10.04
C CYS A 20 20.02 -3.12 -9.32
N HIS A 21 19.81 -1.81 -9.31
CA HIS A 21 20.50 -0.89 -8.40
C HIS A 21 19.76 -0.84 -7.07
N ARG A 22 20.43 -1.14 -5.95
CA ARG A 22 19.83 -1.11 -4.61
C ARG A 22 20.13 0.18 -3.89
N ARG A 23 19.11 0.75 -3.23
CA ARG A 23 19.25 1.96 -2.43
C ARG A 23 18.40 1.89 -1.16
N ARG A 24 18.92 2.46 -0.08
CA ARG A 24 18.18 2.63 1.18
C ARG A 24 17.57 4.02 1.26
N TYR A 25 16.33 4.05 1.74
CA TYR A 25 15.55 5.27 1.91
C TYR A 25 15.08 5.36 3.37
N PRO A 26 15.38 6.47 4.06
CA PRO A 26 14.86 6.68 5.41
C PRO A 26 13.34 6.82 5.41
N ALA A 27 12.72 6.54 6.55
CA ALA A 27 11.29 6.74 6.73
C ALA A 27 10.88 8.17 6.35
N LYS A 28 9.71 8.31 5.72
CA LYS A 28 9.10 9.56 5.24
C LYS A 28 9.78 10.20 4.03
N SER A 29 10.86 9.65 3.48
CA SER A 29 11.42 10.15 2.21
C SER A 29 10.47 9.84 1.04
N THR A 30 10.42 10.74 0.08
CA THR A 30 9.69 10.53 -1.18
C THR A 30 10.62 9.83 -2.17
N LEU A 31 10.13 8.72 -2.73
CA LEU A 31 10.83 7.89 -3.71
C LEU A 31 10.42 8.27 -5.14
N ILE A 32 9.13 8.54 -5.34
CA ILE A 32 8.56 8.95 -6.62
C ILE A 32 7.70 10.19 -6.39
N TYR A 33 7.86 11.17 -7.24
CA TYR A 33 7.04 12.37 -7.33
C TYR A 33 6.05 12.23 -8.49
N ALA A 34 4.76 12.51 -8.25
CA ALA A 34 3.76 12.55 -9.33
C ALA A 34 4.17 13.61 -10.36
N GLY A 35 4.04 13.28 -11.66
CA GLY A 35 4.46 14.14 -12.76
C GLY A 35 5.92 13.96 -13.21
N ASP A 36 6.79 13.34 -12.39
CA ASP A 36 8.16 13.01 -12.81
C ASP A 36 8.16 12.01 -13.97
N LYS A 37 9.27 11.98 -14.72
CA LYS A 37 9.44 11.04 -15.83
C LYS A 37 9.45 9.60 -15.36
N SER A 38 8.75 8.73 -16.08
CA SER A 38 8.56 7.33 -15.75
C SER A 38 9.49 6.45 -16.59
N GLU A 39 10.67 6.07 -16.04
CA GLU A 39 11.71 5.32 -16.76
C GLU A 39 12.16 4.04 -16.05
N SER A 40 11.77 3.85 -14.80
CA SER A 40 12.24 2.75 -13.94
C SER A 40 11.10 2.06 -13.22
N LEU A 41 11.26 0.75 -13.03
CA LEU A 41 10.47 -0.11 -12.15
C LEU A 41 11.22 -0.26 -10.83
N TYR A 42 10.48 -0.33 -9.74
CA TYR A 42 11.01 -0.49 -8.39
C TYR A 42 10.45 -1.76 -7.73
N TYR A 43 11.25 -2.37 -6.87
CA TYR A 43 10.89 -3.53 -6.07
C TYR A 43 11.27 -3.30 -4.61
N ILE A 44 10.37 -3.60 -3.69
CA ILE A 44 10.62 -3.46 -2.26
C ILE A 44 11.34 -4.70 -1.77
N VAL A 45 12.65 -4.59 -1.52
CA VAL A 45 13.44 -5.68 -0.94
C VAL A 45 13.10 -5.82 0.54
N LYS A 46 12.95 -4.66 1.23
CA LYS A 46 12.58 -4.59 2.64
C LYS A 46 11.91 -3.26 2.95
N GLY A 47 10.88 -3.29 3.76
CA GLY A 47 10.21 -2.10 4.24
C GLY A 47 8.77 -1.95 3.73
N SER A 48 8.22 -0.76 3.83
CA SER A 48 6.87 -0.47 3.36
C SER A 48 6.79 0.95 2.83
N VAL A 49 6.08 1.13 1.72
CA VAL A 49 5.82 2.44 1.12
C VAL A 49 4.32 2.73 1.07
N THR A 50 4.00 4.01 1.01
CA THR A 50 2.64 4.53 0.83
C THR A 50 2.53 5.11 -0.56
N VAL A 51 1.56 4.66 -1.35
CA VAL A 51 1.16 5.26 -2.63
C VAL A 51 0.05 6.26 -2.35
N LEU A 52 0.20 7.49 -2.78
CA LEU A 52 -0.78 8.55 -2.56
C LEU A 52 -0.98 9.41 -3.80
N ILE A 53 -2.17 9.94 -3.92
CA ILE A 53 -2.55 10.95 -4.90
C ILE A 53 -2.91 12.24 -4.17
N GLU A 54 -2.82 13.35 -4.87
CA GLU A 54 -3.12 14.68 -4.35
C GLU A 54 -4.09 15.35 -5.31
N ASP A 55 -5.07 16.08 -4.78
CA ASP A 55 -5.96 16.90 -5.59
C ASP A 55 -5.42 18.34 -5.72
N ASP A 56 -6.12 19.16 -6.51
CA ASP A 56 -5.75 20.55 -6.81
C ASP A 56 -5.70 21.45 -5.57
N GLU A 57 -6.31 21.01 -4.45
CA GLU A 57 -6.29 21.72 -3.16
C GLU A 57 -5.18 21.23 -2.21
N GLY A 58 -4.34 20.30 -2.66
CA GLY A 58 -3.25 19.72 -1.86
C GLY A 58 -3.72 18.68 -0.84
N ARG A 59 -4.94 18.12 -1.00
CA ARG A 59 -5.41 17.06 -0.12
C ARG A 59 -4.90 15.71 -0.60
N GLU A 60 -4.19 15.02 0.28
CA GLU A 60 -3.63 13.69 -0.01
C GLU A 60 -4.65 12.58 0.27
N MET A 61 -4.74 11.62 -0.64
CA MET A 61 -5.46 10.35 -0.45
C MET A 61 -4.50 9.18 -0.57
N ILE A 62 -4.52 8.26 0.40
CA ILE A 62 -3.73 7.03 0.38
C ILE A 62 -4.45 5.99 -0.47
N VAL A 63 -3.83 5.64 -1.59
CA VAL A 63 -4.36 4.64 -2.53
C VAL A 63 -3.96 3.22 -2.13
N ALA A 64 -2.70 3.02 -1.72
CA ALA A 64 -2.20 1.70 -1.33
C ALA A 64 -1.05 1.78 -0.33
N TYR A 65 -0.88 0.71 0.44
CA TYR A 65 0.36 0.35 1.11
C TYR A 65 1.00 -0.80 0.35
N LEU A 66 2.29 -0.69 0.07
CA LEU A 66 3.07 -1.74 -0.57
C LEU A 66 4.18 -2.17 0.40
N ASN A 67 4.48 -3.46 0.41
CA ASN A 67 5.36 -4.09 1.40
C ASN A 67 6.47 -4.88 0.71
N ASP A 68 7.27 -5.59 1.48
CA ASP A 68 8.32 -6.49 0.97
C ASP A 68 7.76 -7.39 -0.15
N GLY A 69 8.45 -7.45 -1.27
CA GLY A 69 8.06 -8.24 -2.43
C GLY A 69 7.16 -7.53 -3.44
N ASP A 70 6.68 -6.33 -3.14
CA ASP A 70 5.85 -5.57 -4.07
C ASP A 70 6.69 -4.78 -5.09
N PHE A 71 6.23 -4.79 -6.34
CA PHE A 71 6.68 -3.86 -7.38
C PHE A 71 5.91 -2.55 -7.31
N PHE A 72 6.52 -1.45 -7.74
CA PHE A 72 5.84 -0.18 -7.96
C PHE A 72 6.53 0.65 -9.06
N GLY A 73 5.82 1.66 -9.56
CA GLY A 73 6.28 2.47 -10.68
C GLY A 73 6.18 1.75 -12.03
N GLU A 74 5.29 0.78 -12.12
CA GLU A 74 5.08 -0.08 -13.29
C GLU A 74 4.25 0.56 -14.40
N MET A 75 3.45 1.59 -14.08
CA MET A 75 2.47 2.14 -15.03
C MET A 75 3.12 2.56 -16.35
N GLY A 76 4.20 3.32 -16.32
CA GLY A 76 4.91 3.75 -17.52
C GLY A 76 5.60 2.63 -18.32
N LEU A 77 5.65 1.39 -17.79
CA LEU A 77 6.12 0.25 -18.57
C LEU A 77 5.08 -0.21 -19.61
N PHE A 78 3.79 0.01 -19.33
CA PHE A 78 2.66 -0.47 -20.12
C PHE A 78 1.85 0.65 -20.76
N ASP A 79 2.00 1.88 -20.28
CA ASP A 79 1.28 3.05 -20.77
C ASP A 79 2.21 3.94 -21.63
N GLN A 80 1.61 4.70 -22.55
CA GLN A 80 2.33 5.69 -23.34
C GLN A 80 2.52 7.03 -22.59
N GLU A 81 1.95 7.14 -21.38
CA GLU A 81 2.16 8.30 -20.52
C GLU A 81 3.53 8.23 -19.85
N ASP A 82 4.42 9.14 -20.22
CA ASP A 82 5.81 9.20 -19.70
C ASP A 82 5.90 9.74 -18.27
N SER A 83 4.78 10.01 -17.59
CA SER A 83 4.75 10.64 -16.29
C SER A 83 4.27 9.70 -15.17
N ARG A 84 4.79 9.90 -13.95
CA ARG A 84 4.36 9.18 -12.76
C ARG A 84 2.95 9.61 -12.36
N SER A 85 2.02 8.67 -12.21
CA SER A 85 0.63 8.92 -11.86
C SER A 85 0.38 9.20 -10.37
N ALA A 86 1.34 8.90 -9.49
CA ALA A 86 1.18 8.98 -8.04
C ALA A 86 2.50 9.27 -7.33
N TRP A 87 2.40 9.76 -6.12
CA TRP A 87 3.52 9.88 -5.19
C TRP A 87 3.78 8.55 -4.50
N VAL A 88 5.06 8.22 -4.26
CA VAL A 88 5.43 7.07 -3.43
C VAL A 88 6.36 7.55 -2.32
N ARG A 89 5.99 7.27 -1.08
CA ARG A 89 6.70 7.75 0.11
C ARG A 89 7.01 6.57 1.05
N ALA A 90 8.23 6.49 1.57
CA ALA A 90 8.63 5.48 2.55
C ALA A 90 7.79 5.62 3.83
N LYS A 91 7.04 4.58 4.21
CA LYS A 91 6.29 4.50 5.48
C LYS A 91 7.26 4.26 6.65
N ILE A 92 8.22 3.38 6.44
CA ILE A 92 9.34 3.05 7.34
C ILE A 92 10.64 3.13 6.54
N GLU A 93 11.78 2.86 7.14
CA GLU A 93 13.03 2.68 6.40
C GLU A 93 12.88 1.53 5.39
N CYS A 94 13.27 1.78 4.14
CA CYS A 94 13.12 0.84 3.03
C CYS A 94 14.45 0.55 2.35
N GLU A 95 14.62 -0.68 1.88
CA GLU A 95 15.61 -1.06 0.87
C GLU A 95 14.86 -1.34 -0.43
N ILE A 96 15.17 -0.57 -1.47
CA ILE A 96 14.50 -0.58 -2.77
C ILE A 96 15.49 -0.97 -3.84
N ALA A 97 15.09 -1.89 -4.70
CA ALA A 97 15.79 -2.25 -5.92
C ALA A 97 15.14 -1.52 -7.10
N GLU A 98 15.94 -0.83 -7.89
CA GLU A 98 15.54 -0.05 -9.07
C GLU A 98 16.11 -0.70 -10.33
N ILE A 99 15.28 -0.79 -11.38
CA ILE A 99 15.68 -1.28 -12.70
C ILE A 99 15.02 -0.46 -13.78
N SER A 100 15.78 -0.08 -14.84
CA SER A 100 15.17 0.62 -15.98
C SER A 100 14.20 -0.30 -16.75
N TYR A 101 13.16 0.27 -17.36
CA TYR A 101 12.20 -0.51 -18.15
C TYR A 101 12.84 -1.35 -19.25
N PRO A 102 13.78 -0.81 -20.10
CA PRO A 102 14.43 -1.63 -21.11
C PRO A 102 15.17 -2.84 -20.51
N LYS A 103 15.86 -2.65 -19.37
CA LYS A 103 16.59 -3.74 -18.72
C LYS A 103 15.64 -4.77 -18.10
N PHE A 104 14.53 -4.33 -17.52
CA PHE A 104 13.49 -5.22 -17.01
C PHE A 104 12.89 -6.08 -18.12
N LEU A 105 12.59 -5.51 -19.29
CA LEU A 105 12.07 -6.25 -20.44
C LEU A 105 13.10 -7.25 -20.97
N GLU A 106 14.39 -6.87 -21.04
CA GLU A 106 15.47 -7.76 -21.44
C GLU A 106 15.55 -9.01 -20.54
N ILE A 107 15.59 -8.82 -19.22
CA ILE A 107 15.66 -9.95 -18.28
C ILE A 107 14.38 -10.78 -18.27
N SER A 108 13.23 -10.16 -18.47
CA SER A 108 11.93 -10.83 -18.50
C SER A 108 11.76 -11.70 -19.75
N ALA A 109 12.51 -11.46 -20.81
CA ALA A 109 12.54 -12.35 -21.98
C ALA A 109 13.17 -13.71 -21.66
N ALA A 110 14.16 -13.75 -20.76
CA ALA A 110 14.78 -14.98 -20.26
C ALA A 110 14.04 -15.56 -19.05
N HIS A 111 13.36 -14.70 -18.26
CA HIS A 111 12.68 -15.02 -17.01
C HIS A 111 11.25 -14.46 -17.02
N PRO A 112 10.31 -15.06 -17.78
CA PRO A 112 8.93 -14.57 -17.92
C PRO A 112 8.15 -14.55 -16.60
N GLU A 113 8.60 -15.32 -15.59
CA GLU A 113 8.03 -15.31 -14.25
C GLU A 113 8.02 -13.91 -13.60
N PHE A 114 8.94 -13.03 -13.97
CA PHE A 114 8.95 -11.64 -13.44
C PHE A 114 7.77 -10.84 -13.96
N LEU A 115 7.43 -10.96 -15.24
CA LEU A 115 6.24 -10.34 -15.82
C LEU A 115 4.94 -10.93 -15.23
N PHE A 116 4.89 -12.25 -15.01
CA PHE A 116 3.74 -12.89 -14.39
C PHE A 116 3.54 -12.42 -12.94
N SER A 117 4.61 -12.28 -12.18
CA SER A 117 4.57 -11.75 -10.81
C SER A 117 4.05 -10.31 -10.79
N LEU A 118 4.60 -9.45 -11.65
CA LEU A 118 4.15 -8.08 -11.82
C LEU A 118 2.67 -8.02 -12.21
N GLY A 119 2.25 -8.79 -13.23
CA GLY A 119 0.86 -8.86 -13.69
C GLY A 119 -0.10 -9.34 -12.58
N THR A 120 0.30 -10.32 -11.78
CA THR A 120 -0.48 -10.81 -10.64
C THR A 120 -0.69 -9.73 -9.58
N GLN A 121 0.35 -8.96 -9.26
CA GLN A 121 0.25 -7.83 -8.33
C GLN A 121 -0.65 -6.72 -8.89
N MET A 122 -0.52 -6.37 -10.17
CA MET A 122 -1.40 -5.40 -10.83
C MET A 122 -2.87 -5.85 -10.80
N ALA A 123 -3.16 -7.11 -11.11
CA ALA A 123 -4.50 -7.66 -11.03
C ALA A 123 -5.08 -7.62 -9.61
N SER A 124 -4.25 -7.87 -8.59
CA SER A 124 -4.66 -7.75 -7.18
C SER A 124 -4.99 -6.29 -6.83
N ARG A 125 -4.13 -5.35 -7.21
CA ARG A 125 -4.34 -3.91 -6.97
C ARG A 125 -5.57 -3.38 -7.69
N LEU A 126 -5.85 -3.84 -8.91
CA LEU A 126 -7.07 -3.48 -9.63
C LEU A 126 -8.32 -3.95 -8.87
N ARG A 127 -8.34 -5.19 -8.36
CA ARG A 127 -9.45 -5.69 -7.53
C ARG A 127 -9.64 -4.85 -6.26
N ASP A 128 -8.55 -4.49 -5.58
CA ASP A 128 -8.61 -3.68 -4.36
C ASP A 128 -9.11 -2.26 -4.65
N THR A 129 -8.67 -1.67 -5.77
CA THR A 129 -9.13 -0.36 -6.23
C THR A 129 -10.62 -0.39 -6.61
N THR A 130 -11.05 -1.42 -7.35
CA THR A 130 -12.47 -1.62 -7.70
C THR A 130 -13.33 -1.75 -6.44
N ARG A 131 -12.85 -2.50 -5.43
CA ARG A 131 -13.54 -2.62 -4.15
C ARG A 131 -13.64 -1.26 -3.45
N LYS A 132 -12.57 -0.47 -3.41
CA LYS A 132 -12.59 0.89 -2.83
C LYS A 132 -13.57 1.82 -3.53
N VAL A 133 -13.67 1.74 -4.86
CA VAL A 133 -14.68 2.50 -5.62
C VAL A 133 -16.08 2.07 -5.21
N GLY A 134 -16.34 0.76 -5.09
CA GLY A 134 -17.59 0.25 -4.54
C GLY A 134 -17.89 0.73 -3.12
N ASP A 135 -16.88 0.71 -2.24
CA ASP A 135 -17.03 1.22 -0.86
C ASP A 135 -17.35 2.72 -0.82
N LEU A 136 -16.78 3.52 -1.73
CA LEU A 136 -17.11 4.94 -1.88
C LEU A 136 -18.55 5.16 -2.37
N ALA A 137 -19.06 4.30 -3.24
CA ALA A 137 -20.39 4.42 -3.82
C ALA A 137 -21.50 3.91 -2.88
N PHE A 138 -21.23 2.87 -2.08
CA PHE A 138 -22.26 2.12 -1.37
C PHE A 138 -22.16 2.18 0.16
N LEU A 139 -21.01 2.57 0.73
CA LEU A 139 -20.84 2.67 2.17
C LEU A 139 -20.85 4.13 2.64
N ASP A 140 -21.49 4.37 3.78
CA ASP A 140 -21.32 5.62 4.49
C ASP A 140 -19.89 5.74 5.09
N VAL A 141 -19.57 6.88 5.68
CA VAL A 141 -18.24 7.12 6.28
C VAL A 141 -17.94 6.11 7.38
N THR A 142 -18.95 5.70 8.17
CA THR A 142 -18.78 4.72 9.25
C THR A 142 -18.37 3.37 8.69
N GLY A 143 -19.06 2.90 7.66
CA GLY A 143 -18.75 1.65 6.96
C GLY A 143 -17.36 1.66 6.34
N ARG A 144 -16.96 2.78 5.70
CA ARG A 144 -15.61 2.91 5.12
C ARG A 144 -14.50 2.90 6.17
N VAL A 145 -14.69 3.59 7.31
CA VAL A 145 -13.73 3.54 8.42
C VAL A 145 -13.63 2.12 8.99
N ALA A 146 -14.75 1.46 9.25
CA ALA A 146 -14.76 0.07 9.75
C ALA A 146 -14.03 -0.88 8.78
N ARG A 147 -14.30 -0.77 7.47
CA ARG A 147 -13.63 -1.55 6.42
C ARG A 147 -12.12 -1.29 6.41
N THR A 148 -11.72 -0.03 6.50
CA THR A 148 -10.31 0.38 6.57
C THR A 148 -9.61 -0.23 7.78
N LEU A 149 -10.23 -0.23 8.96
CA LEU A 149 -9.64 -0.87 10.15
C LEU A 149 -9.44 -2.37 9.95
N LEU A 150 -10.41 -3.07 9.34
CA LEU A 150 -10.29 -4.50 9.02
C LEU A 150 -9.18 -4.78 8.00
N ASP A 151 -9.01 -3.93 6.99
CA ASP A 151 -7.93 -4.07 6.01
C ASP A 151 -6.55 -3.79 6.61
N LEU A 152 -6.46 -2.84 7.53
CA LEU A 152 -5.24 -2.57 8.30
C LEU A 152 -4.84 -3.73 9.22
N CYS A 153 -5.80 -4.49 9.75
CA CYS A 153 -5.52 -5.70 10.53
C CYS A 153 -4.83 -6.81 9.70
N LYS A 154 -4.88 -6.74 8.37
CA LYS A 154 -4.21 -7.68 7.45
C LYS A 154 -2.81 -7.24 7.06
N GLN A 155 -2.40 -6.00 7.41
CA GLN A 155 -1.08 -5.50 7.09
C GLN A 155 0.00 -6.19 7.94
N PRO A 156 1.23 -6.32 7.42
CA PRO A 156 2.32 -7.02 8.13
C PRO A 156 2.70 -6.39 9.48
N ASP A 157 2.41 -5.12 9.69
CA ASP A 157 2.68 -4.39 10.94
C ASP A 157 1.54 -4.49 11.97
N ALA A 158 0.45 -5.20 11.66
CA ALA A 158 -0.59 -5.52 12.62
C ALA A 158 -0.12 -6.62 13.60
N MET A 159 -0.46 -6.48 14.86
CA MET A 159 -0.05 -7.39 15.92
C MET A 159 -1.25 -8.14 16.51
N THR A 160 -1.05 -9.41 16.85
CA THR A 160 -2.05 -10.20 17.55
C THR A 160 -2.28 -9.63 18.96
N HIS A 161 -3.55 -9.49 19.36
CA HIS A 161 -3.99 -9.07 20.68
C HIS A 161 -4.97 -10.12 21.24
N PRO A 162 -5.07 -10.33 22.56
CA PRO A 162 -6.00 -11.30 23.14
C PRO A 162 -7.44 -11.17 22.63
N ASP A 163 -7.90 -9.94 22.42
CA ASP A 163 -9.28 -9.63 22.02
C ASP A 163 -9.45 -9.41 20.50
N GLY A 164 -8.38 -9.51 19.68
CA GLY A 164 -8.44 -9.29 18.23
C GLY A 164 -7.09 -8.93 17.62
N MET A 165 -7.07 -7.91 16.77
CA MET A 165 -5.83 -7.40 16.14
C MET A 165 -5.54 -5.97 16.58
N GLN A 166 -4.28 -5.71 16.93
CA GLN A 166 -3.79 -4.38 17.27
C GLN A 166 -3.11 -3.75 16.07
N ILE A 167 -3.53 -2.53 15.75
CA ILE A 167 -2.94 -1.69 14.70
C ILE A 167 -2.44 -0.37 15.29
N LYS A 168 -1.49 0.26 14.61
CA LYS A 168 -0.93 1.55 15.03
C LYS A 168 -1.05 2.57 13.91
N ILE A 169 -2.08 3.41 13.97
CA ILE A 169 -2.41 4.38 12.93
C ILE A 169 -2.98 5.68 13.53
N THR A 170 -2.79 6.80 12.85
CA THR A 170 -3.38 8.09 13.26
C THR A 170 -4.76 8.30 12.63
N ARG A 171 -5.62 9.09 13.30
CA ARG A 171 -6.92 9.52 12.75
C ARG A 171 -6.75 10.29 11.43
N GLN A 172 -5.69 11.06 11.30
CA GLN A 172 -5.38 11.77 10.06
C GLN A 172 -5.08 10.80 8.91
N GLU A 173 -4.31 9.77 9.17
CA GLU A 173 -3.97 8.74 8.19
C GLU A 173 -5.21 7.92 7.78
N ILE A 174 -6.07 7.54 8.73
CA ILE A 174 -7.38 6.93 8.42
C ILE A 174 -8.20 7.86 7.53
N GLY A 175 -8.24 9.17 7.84
CA GLY A 175 -8.93 10.17 7.03
C GLY A 175 -8.43 10.22 5.59
N ARG A 176 -7.11 10.14 5.38
CA ARG A 176 -6.50 10.08 4.04
C ARG A 176 -6.84 8.80 3.29
N ILE A 177 -7.02 7.66 3.98
CA ILE A 177 -7.42 6.39 3.34
C ILE A 177 -8.89 6.42 2.94
N VAL A 178 -9.76 6.99 3.81
CA VAL A 178 -11.22 6.97 3.68
C VAL A 178 -11.75 8.12 2.82
N GLY A 179 -10.95 9.19 2.66
CA GLY A 179 -11.40 10.42 2.01
C GLY A 179 -12.33 11.26 2.91
N CYS A 180 -11.98 11.44 4.20
CA CYS A 180 -12.75 12.29 5.11
C CYS A 180 -11.87 13.01 6.14
N SER A 181 -12.44 13.99 6.86
CA SER A 181 -11.67 14.76 7.84
C SER A 181 -11.29 13.94 9.08
N ARG A 182 -10.18 14.34 9.73
CA ARG A 182 -9.72 13.76 11.00
C ARG A 182 -10.80 13.81 12.09
N GLU A 183 -11.60 14.87 12.12
CA GLU A 183 -12.70 15.07 13.08
C GLU A 183 -13.82 14.06 12.84
N MET A 184 -14.13 13.79 11.56
CA MET A 184 -15.12 12.78 11.19
C MET A 184 -14.65 11.37 11.60
N VAL A 185 -13.39 11.02 11.34
CA VAL A 185 -12.79 9.78 11.83
C VAL A 185 -12.91 9.68 13.36
N GLY A 186 -12.62 10.78 14.08
CA GLY A 186 -12.74 10.81 15.54
C GLY A 186 -14.15 10.48 16.04
N ARG A 187 -15.18 11.03 15.39
CA ARG A 187 -16.60 10.74 15.71
C ARG A 187 -16.96 9.30 15.43
N VAL A 188 -16.57 8.77 14.26
CA VAL A 188 -16.84 7.39 13.89
C VAL A 188 -16.14 6.41 14.85
N LEU A 189 -14.87 6.63 15.16
CA LEU A 189 -14.13 5.77 16.12
C LEU A 189 -14.81 5.74 17.50
N LYS A 190 -15.31 6.89 17.99
CA LYS A 190 -16.07 6.94 19.25
C LYS A 190 -17.36 6.11 19.16
N THR A 191 -18.07 6.15 18.04
CA THR A 191 -19.26 5.33 17.82
C THR A 191 -18.93 3.84 17.81
N LEU A 192 -17.88 3.43 17.09
CA LEU A 192 -17.43 2.04 17.05
C LEU A 192 -16.94 1.55 18.42
N GLU A 193 -16.32 2.41 19.21
CA GLU A 193 -15.88 2.11 20.59
C GLU A 193 -17.07 1.90 21.52
N LEU A 194 -18.11 2.73 21.43
CA LEU A 194 -19.37 2.56 22.19
C LEU A 194 -20.11 1.27 21.81
N GLN A 195 -19.95 0.79 20.59
CA GLN A 195 -20.50 -0.48 20.11
C GLN A 195 -19.64 -1.70 20.52
N GLY A 196 -18.50 -1.49 21.17
CA GLY A 196 -17.59 -2.56 21.55
C GLY A 196 -16.86 -3.22 20.39
N LEU A 197 -16.71 -2.52 19.25
CA LEU A 197 -16.04 -3.04 18.05
C LEU A 197 -14.54 -2.71 17.99
N VAL A 198 -14.15 -1.61 18.63
CA VAL A 198 -12.76 -1.17 18.72
C VAL A 198 -12.44 -0.59 20.09
N SER A 199 -11.18 -0.61 20.48
CA SER A 199 -10.64 0.20 21.59
C SER A 199 -9.56 1.13 21.06
N VAL A 200 -9.60 2.41 21.44
CA VAL A 200 -8.72 3.45 20.89
C VAL A 200 -7.90 4.09 22.00
N LYS A 201 -6.57 3.90 21.97
CA LYS A 201 -5.61 4.55 22.89
C LYS A 201 -4.57 5.33 22.08
N GLY A 202 -4.86 6.61 21.82
CA GLY A 202 -3.99 7.47 21.02
C GLY A 202 -3.89 7.02 19.56
N LYS A 203 -2.72 6.50 19.17
CA LYS A 203 -2.45 5.93 17.83
C LYS A 203 -2.65 4.40 17.80
N THR A 204 -2.76 3.76 18.95
CA THR A 204 -2.93 2.32 19.05
C THR A 204 -4.42 2.00 19.11
N MET A 205 -4.87 1.08 18.27
CA MET A 205 -6.26 0.64 18.21
C MET A 205 -6.30 -0.88 18.23
N VAL A 206 -7.25 -1.45 18.98
CA VAL A 206 -7.54 -2.89 18.98
C VAL A 206 -8.88 -3.06 18.29
N VAL A 207 -8.92 -3.84 17.21
CA VAL A 207 -10.13 -4.18 16.48
C VAL A 207 -10.58 -5.56 16.96
N PHE A 208 -11.74 -5.61 17.61
CA PHE A 208 -12.21 -6.82 18.27
C PHE A 208 -12.78 -7.84 17.26
N GLY A 209 -12.70 -9.13 17.64
CA GLY A 209 -13.26 -10.21 16.83
C GLY A 209 -12.51 -10.52 15.54
N THR A 210 -11.35 -9.90 15.32
CA THR A 210 -10.47 -10.16 14.18
C THR A 210 -9.33 -11.09 14.61
N ARG A 211 -9.28 -12.31 14.05
CA ARG A 211 -8.17 -13.27 14.22
C ARG A 211 -7.84 -13.95 12.90
#